data_a6d067b2d1b27f543d12bdb0ff1c22e6
#
_entry.id   a6d067b2d1b27f543d12bdb0ff1c22e6
#
_cell.length_a   1.000
_cell.length_b   1.000
_cell.length_c   1.000
_cell.angle_alpha   90.00
_cell.angle_beta   90.00
_cell.angle_gamma   90.00
#
_symmetry.space_group_name_H-M   'P 1'
#
loop_
_entity.id
_entity.type
_entity.pdbx_description
1 polymer ?
#
loop_
_entity_poly.entity_id
_entity_poly.type
_entity_poly.pdbx_seq_one_letter_code
_entity_poly.pdbx_strand_id
1 'polypeptide(L)'
;MEALSMSKFFDFLNIPKHIKNYIIRRKIENHSGVNTHSFWVLVIDFLIIAMFSGAVYYIYFINRDLQIKKAGLVVCALFLFFFIIKILVFVKKQEIRYDGIKKLILKDDEGRNVKVWDIETKTAVLIGKKTRDNEVDIDLSDADYATLVSKQHAVLNFSENCWYVEDLGSTNGSGVRRPKDNSKAKLELGKPFKLCIGDVIYIANLKILVK
;
A
#
# COMPACT_ATOMS: atom_id res chain seq x y z
N MET A 1 -7.86 -21.01 3.76
CA MET A 1 -8.78 -21.63 4.74
C MET A 1 -9.11 -20.72 5.92
N GLU A 2 -8.19 -19.92 6.43
CA GLU A 2 -8.42 -18.99 7.57
C GLU A 2 -9.39 -17.82 7.30
N ALA A 3 -9.36 -17.21 6.10
CA ALA A 3 -10.23 -16.06 5.79
C ALA A 3 -11.73 -16.43 5.76
N LEU A 4 -12.07 -17.64 5.29
CA LEU A 4 -13.44 -18.15 5.29
C LEU A 4 -13.94 -18.47 6.71
N SER A 5 -13.04 -18.91 7.58
CA SER A 5 -13.29 -19.15 9.02
C SER A 5 -13.59 -17.84 9.75
N MET A 6 -12.85 -16.77 9.46
CA MET A 6 -13.04 -15.48 10.12
C MET A 6 -14.33 -14.76 9.68
N SER A 7 -14.74 -14.85 8.42
CA SER A 7 -16.02 -14.27 7.96
C SER A 7 -17.20 -14.89 8.74
N LYS A 8 -17.22 -16.22 8.85
CA LYS A 8 -18.24 -16.96 9.63
C LYS A 8 -18.20 -16.64 11.12
N PHE A 9 -17.01 -16.41 11.68
CA PHE A 9 -16.82 -16.04 13.08
C PHE A 9 -17.37 -14.65 13.38
N PHE A 10 -17.17 -13.67 12.48
CA PHE A 10 -17.72 -12.32 12.63
C PHE A 10 -19.24 -12.27 12.43
N ASP A 11 -19.80 -13.13 11.58
CA ASP A 11 -21.25 -13.26 11.39
C ASP A 11 -21.92 -13.89 12.63
N PHE A 12 -21.24 -14.80 13.30
CA PHE A 12 -21.70 -15.39 14.57
C PHE A 12 -21.70 -14.37 15.74
N LEU A 13 -20.75 -13.43 15.79
CA LEU A 13 -20.63 -12.42 16.86
C LEU A 13 -21.53 -11.20 16.67
N ASN A 14 -22.37 -11.16 15.63
CA ASN A 14 -23.29 -10.04 15.33
C ASN A 14 -22.62 -8.66 15.37
N ILE A 15 -21.35 -8.58 14.93
CA ILE A 15 -20.55 -7.36 14.98
C ILE A 15 -21.09 -6.36 13.94
N PRO A 16 -21.30 -5.07 14.30
CA PRO A 16 -21.74 -4.04 13.37
C PRO A 16 -20.86 -3.97 12.12
N LYS A 17 -21.50 -3.87 10.94
CA LYS A 17 -20.85 -3.91 9.60
C LYS A 17 -19.68 -2.94 9.45
N HIS A 18 -19.77 -1.74 10.06
CA HIS A 18 -18.69 -0.76 10.07
C HIS A 18 -17.42 -1.28 10.75
N ILE A 19 -17.57 -2.05 11.83
CA ILE A 19 -16.43 -2.63 12.56
C ILE A 19 -15.82 -3.79 11.74
N LYS A 20 -16.65 -4.62 11.10
CA LYS A 20 -16.19 -5.69 10.21
C LYS A 20 -15.35 -5.14 9.06
N ASN A 21 -15.87 -4.10 8.38
CA ASN A 21 -15.16 -3.43 7.29
C ASN A 21 -13.87 -2.72 7.79
N TYR A 22 -13.91 -2.13 8.97
CA TYR A 22 -12.73 -1.51 9.58
C TYR A 22 -11.65 -2.55 9.92
N ILE A 23 -12.02 -3.70 10.49
CA ILE A 23 -11.07 -4.78 10.83
C ILE A 23 -10.49 -5.40 9.56
N ILE A 24 -11.31 -5.61 8.52
CA ILE A 24 -10.84 -6.11 7.23
C ILE A 24 -9.86 -5.11 6.59
N ARG A 25 -10.20 -3.81 6.56
CA ARG A 25 -9.31 -2.74 6.06
C ARG A 25 -8.00 -2.69 6.86
N ARG A 26 -8.07 -2.75 8.18
CA ARG A 26 -6.88 -2.73 9.06
C ARG A 26 -6.01 -3.98 8.90
N LYS A 27 -6.62 -5.16 8.65
CA LYS A 27 -5.88 -6.39 8.37
C LYS A 27 -5.21 -6.34 6.99
N ILE A 28 -5.86 -5.73 6.00
CA ILE A 28 -5.32 -5.47 4.67
C ILE A 28 -4.12 -4.50 4.79
N GLU A 29 -4.26 -3.41 5.56
CA GLU A 29 -3.17 -2.47 5.85
C GLU A 29 -1.99 -3.13 6.58
N ASN A 30 -2.24 -4.06 7.49
CA ASN A 30 -1.20 -4.78 8.22
C ASN A 30 -0.52 -5.90 7.40
N HIS A 31 -1.18 -6.45 6.37
CA HIS A 31 -0.56 -7.42 5.44
C HIS A 31 0.26 -6.73 4.34
N SER A 32 -0.02 -5.46 4.05
CA SER A 32 0.88 -4.63 3.24
C SER A 32 2.10 -4.24 4.09
N GLY A 33 2.96 -5.23 4.37
CA GLY A 33 4.28 -5.10 4.99
C GLY A 33 4.54 -3.79 5.73
N VAL A 34 3.89 -3.56 6.89
CA VAL A 34 4.39 -2.56 7.83
C VAL A 34 5.77 -3.03 8.23
N ASN A 35 6.75 -2.41 7.61
CA ASN A 35 8.17 -2.63 7.77
C ASN A 35 8.53 -2.75 9.25
N THR A 36 8.76 -3.96 9.74
CA THR A 36 9.51 -4.18 10.98
C THR A 36 10.88 -3.49 10.92
N HIS A 37 11.39 -3.26 9.72
CA HIS A 37 12.57 -2.45 9.42
C HIS A 37 12.41 -0.98 9.84
N SER A 38 11.19 -0.42 9.83
CA SER A 38 10.94 0.97 10.24
C SER A 38 11.12 1.18 11.75
N PHE A 39 10.70 0.24 12.58
CA PHE A 39 10.86 0.34 14.04
C PHE A 39 12.34 0.29 14.46
N TRP A 40 13.10 -0.66 13.95
CA TRP A 40 14.51 -0.79 14.24
C TRP A 40 15.35 0.40 13.74
N VAL A 41 14.97 0.97 12.59
CA VAL A 41 15.61 2.20 12.09
C VAL A 41 15.38 3.36 13.04
N LEU A 42 14.15 3.53 13.56
CA LEU A 42 13.86 4.57 14.56
C LEU A 42 14.65 4.37 15.87
N VAL A 43 14.78 3.13 16.33
CA VAL A 43 15.58 2.82 17.53
C VAL A 43 17.06 3.16 17.30
N ILE A 44 17.62 2.80 16.15
CA ILE A 44 19.02 3.11 15.79
C ILE A 44 19.21 4.64 15.68
N ASP A 45 18.31 5.35 15.00
CA ASP A 45 18.37 6.81 14.87
C ASP A 45 18.32 7.48 16.25
N PHE A 46 17.47 7.00 17.17
CA PHE A 46 17.41 7.50 18.54
C PHE A 46 18.71 7.26 19.31
N LEU A 47 19.32 6.08 19.20
CA LEU A 47 20.60 5.76 19.85
C LEU A 47 21.74 6.64 19.31
N ILE A 48 21.77 6.90 18.00
CA ILE A 48 22.76 7.80 17.40
C ILE A 48 22.60 9.22 17.94
N ILE A 49 21.39 9.73 18.06
CA ILE A 49 21.11 11.07 18.60
C ILE A 49 21.52 11.13 20.08
N ALA A 50 21.22 10.10 20.88
CA ALA A 50 21.58 10.04 22.29
C ALA A 50 23.11 10.01 22.49
N MET A 51 23.83 9.21 21.72
CA MET A 51 25.31 9.16 21.76
C MET A 51 25.90 10.50 21.34
N PHE A 52 25.38 11.11 20.27
CA PHE A 52 25.87 12.41 19.80
C PHE A 52 25.62 13.53 20.82
N SER A 53 24.47 13.58 21.45
CA SER A 53 24.16 14.57 22.49
C SER A 53 25.06 14.40 23.73
N GLY A 54 25.37 13.17 24.14
CA GLY A 54 26.34 12.87 25.20
C GLY A 54 27.76 13.35 24.87
N ALA A 55 28.19 13.12 23.62
CA ALA A 55 29.49 13.60 23.17
C ALA A 55 29.58 15.14 23.14
N VAL A 56 28.55 15.82 22.67
CA VAL A 56 28.45 17.29 22.68
C VAL A 56 28.49 17.81 24.12
N TYR A 57 27.73 17.20 25.03
CA TYR A 57 27.72 17.57 26.43
C TYR A 57 29.13 17.45 27.03
N TYR A 58 29.84 16.31 26.81
CA TYR A 58 31.18 16.08 27.28
C TYR A 58 32.19 17.15 26.77
N ILE A 59 32.17 17.44 25.46
CA ILE A 59 33.07 18.39 24.81
C ILE A 59 32.88 19.82 25.33
N TYR A 60 31.62 20.25 25.49
CA TYR A 60 31.34 21.65 25.83
C TYR A 60 31.35 21.94 27.34
N PHE A 61 30.88 20.99 28.17
CA PHE A 61 30.68 21.21 29.60
C PHE A 61 31.80 20.62 30.45
N ILE A 62 32.40 19.50 30.07
CA ILE A 62 33.41 18.83 30.86
C ILE A 62 34.82 19.17 30.37
N ASN A 63 35.04 19.19 29.06
CA ASN A 63 36.35 19.48 28.50
C ASN A 63 36.66 20.98 28.48
N ARG A 64 37.86 21.39 28.90
CA ARG A 64 38.30 22.79 28.92
C ARG A 64 39.14 23.18 27.71
N ASP A 65 39.57 22.24 26.90
CA ASP A 65 40.44 22.50 25.75
C ASP A 65 39.69 23.20 24.61
N LEU A 66 40.18 24.39 24.24
CA LEU A 66 39.60 25.23 23.21
C LEU A 66 39.71 24.62 21.80
N GLN A 67 40.76 23.84 21.53
CA GLN A 67 40.96 23.18 20.24
C GLN A 67 39.93 22.09 20.04
N ILE A 68 39.62 21.31 21.07
CA ILE A 68 38.60 20.27 21.04
C ILE A 68 37.22 20.86 20.87
N LYS A 69 36.93 22.02 21.49
CA LYS A 69 35.66 22.71 21.29
C LYS A 69 35.47 23.20 19.86
N LYS A 70 36.51 23.73 19.22
CA LYS A 70 36.46 24.15 17.79
C LYS A 70 36.25 22.97 16.87
N ALA A 71 36.98 21.85 17.09
CA ALA A 71 36.76 20.62 16.32
C ALA A 71 35.36 20.06 16.51
N GLY A 72 34.83 20.09 17.74
CA GLY A 72 33.45 19.68 18.05
C GLY A 72 32.41 20.48 17.27
N LEU A 73 32.61 21.79 17.08
CA LEU A 73 31.70 22.65 16.31
C LEU A 73 31.63 22.22 14.84
N VAL A 74 32.78 21.89 14.24
CA VAL A 74 32.82 21.39 12.85
C VAL A 74 32.11 20.06 12.73
N VAL A 75 32.28 19.14 13.68
CA VAL A 75 31.59 17.84 13.69
C VAL A 75 30.06 18.02 13.82
N CYS A 76 29.61 18.93 14.70
CA CYS A 76 28.20 19.27 14.83
C CYS A 76 27.59 19.82 13.53
N ALA A 77 28.34 20.73 12.85
CA ALA A 77 27.88 21.29 11.58
C ALA A 77 27.75 20.22 10.48
N LEU A 78 28.70 19.28 10.37
CA LEU A 78 28.66 18.17 9.44
C LEU A 78 27.48 17.22 9.74
N PHE A 79 27.21 16.95 11.03
CA PHE A 79 26.09 16.10 11.44
C PHE A 79 24.74 16.73 11.08
N LEU A 80 24.57 18.03 11.34
CA LEU A 80 23.36 18.77 10.96
C LEU A 80 23.17 18.78 9.44
N PHE A 81 24.24 19.01 8.68
CA PHE A 81 24.22 18.97 7.22
C PHE A 81 23.76 17.62 6.69
N PHE A 82 24.32 16.52 7.23
CA PHE A 82 23.92 15.16 6.87
C PHE A 82 22.46 14.89 7.21
N PHE A 83 21.98 15.37 8.37
CA PHE A 83 20.61 15.21 8.80
C PHE A 83 19.62 15.97 7.89
N ILE A 84 19.98 17.19 7.47
CA ILE A 84 19.20 17.97 6.49
C ILE A 84 19.11 17.23 5.16
N ILE A 85 20.21 16.67 4.65
CA ILE A 85 20.19 15.87 3.41
C ILE A 85 19.27 14.67 3.57
N LYS A 86 19.32 13.96 4.71
CA LYS A 86 18.44 12.81 4.98
C LYS A 86 16.96 13.21 4.94
N ILE A 87 16.61 14.37 5.51
CA ILE A 87 15.26 14.93 5.46
C ILE A 87 14.87 15.29 4.02
N LEU A 88 15.72 15.99 3.28
CA LEU A 88 15.44 16.38 1.90
C LEU A 88 15.24 15.19 0.97
N VAL A 89 16.05 14.13 1.12
CA VAL A 89 15.91 12.87 0.37
C VAL A 89 14.61 12.16 0.76
N PHE A 90 14.25 12.17 2.05
CA PHE A 90 12.99 11.58 2.52
C PHE A 90 11.78 12.33 1.98
N VAL A 91 11.77 13.67 2.01
CA VAL A 91 10.70 14.50 1.46
C VAL A 91 10.59 14.30 -0.06
N LYS A 92 11.70 14.30 -0.78
CA LYS A 92 11.72 14.06 -2.23
C LYS A 92 11.22 12.65 -2.58
N LYS A 93 11.48 11.65 -1.75
CA LYS A 93 10.95 10.28 -1.94
C LYS A 93 9.44 10.22 -1.75
N GLN A 94 8.84 11.12 -0.99
CA GLN A 94 7.39 11.24 -0.87
C GLN A 94 6.73 11.93 -2.08
N GLU A 95 7.40 12.90 -2.72
CA GLU A 95 6.87 13.58 -3.91
C GLU A 95 6.83 12.69 -5.16
N ILE A 96 7.68 11.66 -5.26
CA ILE A 96 7.67 10.64 -6.35
C ILE A 96 6.40 9.77 -6.32
N ARG A 97 5.50 9.99 -5.36
CA ARG A 97 4.23 9.26 -5.18
C ARG A 97 3.24 9.44 -6.34
N TYR A 98 3.46 10.39 -7.26
CA TYR A 98 2.48 10.77 -8.28
C TYR A 98 2.74 10.24 -9.69
N ASP A 99 3.84 9.52 -9.93
CA ASP A 99 4.13 8.94 -11.27
C ASP A 99 3.56 7.52 -11.44
N GLY A 100 2.55 7.19 -10.63
CA GLY A 100 1.97 5.87 -10.53
C GLY A 100 0.61 5.72 -11.20
N ILE A 101 0.03 4.57 -10.99
CA ILE A 101 -1.34 4.21 -11.39
C ILE A 101 -2.32 5.17 -10.72
N LYS A 102 -3.12 5.88 -11.53
CA LYS A 102 -4.08 6.88 -11.08
C LYS A 102 -5.52 6.47 -11.33
N LYS A 103 -5.76 5.64 -12.37
CA LYS A 103 -7.10 5.31 -12.82
C LYS A 103 -7.24 3.82 -13.14
N LEU A 104 -8.44 3.33 -12.91
CA LEU A 104 -8.89 2.02 -13.35
C LEU A 104 -10.01 2.20 -14.36
N ILE A 105 -9.95 1.50 -15.49
CA ILE A 105 -10.89 1.66 -16.60
C ILE A 105 -11.49 0.30 -16.95
N LEU A 106 -12.79 0.15 -16.71
CA LEU A 106 -13.53 -1.02 -17.18
C LEU A 106 -13.65 -0.98 -18.70
N LYS A 107 -13.30 -2.06 -19.35
CA LYS A 107 -13.39 -2.26 -20.79
C LYS A 107 -14.50 -3.26 -21.11
N ASP A 108 -15.26 -2.98 -22.16
CA ASP A 108 -16.15 -3.99 -22.77
C ASP A 108 -15.36 -4.98 -23.65
N ASP A 109 -16.08 -5.90 -24.29
CA ASP A 109 -15.45 -6.90 -25.16
C ASP A 109 -14.88 -6.31 -26.45
N GLU A 110 -15.37 -5.14 -26.89
CA GLU A 110 -14.84 -4.38 -28.05
C GLU A 110 -13.69 -3.44 -27.65
N GLY A 111 -13.29 -3.39 -26.36
CA GLY A 111 -12.19 -2.58 -25.85
C GLY A 111 -12.55 -1.11 -25.59
N ARG A 112 -13.84 -0.73 -25.64
CA ARG A 112 -14.31 0.62 -25.30
C ARG A 112 -14.31 0.84 -23.79
N ASN A 113 -14.21 2.09 -23.38
CA ASN A 113 -14.28 2.45 -21.96
C ASN A 113 -15.74 2.47 -21.51
N VAL A 114 -16.10 1.63 -20.55
CA VAL A 114 -17.44 1.59 -19.96
C VAL A 114 -17.50 2.46 -18.70
N LYS A 115 -16.51 2.34 -17.82
CA LYS A 115 -16.48 3.02 -16.54
C LYS A 115 -15.05 3.39 -16.16
N VAL A 116 -14.86 4.51 -15.48
CA VAL A 116 -13.55 4.99 -15.04
C VAL A 116 -13.63 5.33 -13.56
N TRP A 117 -12.66 4.85 -12.78
CA TRP A 117 -12.50 5.20 -11.38
C TRP A 117 -11.15 5.85 -11.17
N ASP A 118 -11.13 6.94 -10.40
CA ASP A 118 -9.92 7.59 -9.92
C ASP A 118 -9.51 6.96 -8.59
N ILE A 119 -8.23 6.56 -8.50
CA ILE A 119 -7.66 5.94 -7.31
C ILE A 119 -6.43 6.69 -6.77
N GLU A 120 -6.13 7.88 -7.32
CA GLU A 120 -4.92 8.64 -7.01
C GLU A 120 -4.79 8.96 -5.51
N THR A 121 -5.90 9.27 -4.84
CA THR A 121 -5.91 9.61 -3.41
C THR A 121 -6.12 8.42 -2.48
N LYS A 122 -6.31 7.22 -3.03
CA LYS A 122 -6.61 6.02 -2.26
C LYS A 122 -5.35 5.23 -1.93
N THR A 123 -5.38 4.55 -0.81
CA THR A 123 -4.32 3.60 -0.39
C THR A 123 -4.79 2.15 -0.46
N ALA A 124 -6.09 1.95 -0.47
CA ALA A 124 -6.72 0.64 -0.66
C ALA A 124 -8.02 0.80 -1.46
N VAL A 125 -8.31 -0.14 -2.35
CA VAL A 125 -9.49 -0.13 -3.23
C VAL A 125 -10.08 -1.52 -3.29
N LEU A 126 -11.31 -1.68 -2.80
CA LEU A 126 -12.04 -2.94 -2.83
C LEU A 126 -12.85 -3.06 -4.13
N ILE A 127 -12.65 -4.16 -4.85
CA ILE A 127 -13.34 -4.48 -6.09
C ILE A 127 -14.39 -5.58 -5.83
N GLY A 128 -15.61 -5.38 -6.29
CA GLY A 128 -16.64 -6.39 -6.16
C GLY A 128 -18.01 -5.89 -6.58
N LYS A 129 -19.07 -6.48 -5.99
CA LYS A 129 -20.46 -6.05 -6.19
C LYS A 129 -20.96 -5.30 -4.96
N LYS A 130 -21.53 -4.11 -5.17
CA LYS A 130 -22.29 -3.43 -4.14
C LYS A 130 -23.58 -4.20 -3.86
N THR A 131 -23.86 -4.43 -2.58
CA THR A 131 -25.10 -5.05 -2.11
C THR A 131 -25.61 -4.28 -0.90
N ARG A 132 -26.83 -4.58 -0.43
CA ARG A 132 -27.34 -3.96 0.81
C ARG A 132 -26.39 -4.11 2.00
N ASP A 133 -25.59 -5.16 1.99
CA ASP A 133 -24.75 -5.59 3.10
C ASP A 133 -23.26 -5.38 2.84
N ASN A 134 -22.87 -4.89 1.65
CA ASN A 134 -21.47 -4.73 1.28
C ASN A 134 -21.26 -3.49 0.44
N GLU A 135 -20.38 -2.61 0.86
CA GLU A 135 -19.90 -1.48 0.07
C GLU A 135 -18.53 -1.80 -0.52
N VAL A 136 -18.34 -1.41 -1.78
CA VAL A 136 -17.09 -1.57 -2.53
C VAL A 136 -16.71 -0.24 -3.16
N ASP A 137 -15.41 -0.04 -3.39
CA ASP A 137 -14.91 1.17 -4.04
C ASP A 137 -15.11 1.10 -5.56
N ILE A 138 -14.90 -0.09 -6.13
CA ILE A 138 -15.10 -0.40 -7.55
C ILE A 138 -16.31 -1.31 -7.64
N ASP A 139 -17.45 -0.70 -7.94
CA ASP A 139 -18.70 -1.45 -8.09
C ASP A 139 -18.88 -1.95 -9.51
N LEU A 140 -18.98 -3.28 -9.62
CA LEU A 140 -19.18 -4.03 -10.86
C LEU A 140 -20.57 -4.68 -10.93
N SER A 141 -21.54 -4.23 -10.12
CA SER A 141 -22.89 -4.81 -10.07
C SER A 141 -23.69 -4.58 -11.34
N ASP A 142 -23.36 -3.55 -12.10
CA ASP A 142 -24.01 -3.15 -13.36
C ASP A 142 -23.22 -3.53 -14.62
N ALA A 143 -22.12 -4.30 -14.48
CA ALA A 143 -21.30 -4.76 -15.60
C ALA A 143 -21.92 -6.01 -16.27
N ASP A 144 -21.58 -6.25 -17.55
CA ASP A 144 -22.15 -7.35 -18.36
C ASP A 144 -22.04 -8.73 -17.71
N TYR A 145 -20.95 -9.02 -17.01
CA TYR A 145 -20.69 -10.29 -16.31
C TYR A 145 -20.79 -10.17 -14.79
N ALA A 146 -21.60 -9.25 -14.27
CA ALA A 146 -21.76 -9.00 -12.84
C ALA A 146 -22.09 -10.26 -12.03
N THR A 147 -22.85 -11.21 -12.60
CA THR A 147 -23.21 -12.47 -11.93
C THR A 147 -22.00 -13.30 -11.52
N LEU A 148 -20.88 -13.20 -12.26
CA LEU A 148 -19.64 -13.91 -12.01
C LEU A 148 -18.74 -13.23 -10.98
N VAL A 149 -19.05 -11.97 -10.61
CA VAL A 149 -18.26 -11.20 -9.65
C VAL A 149 -18.71 -11.51 -8.23
N SER A 150 -17.77 -11.79 -7.33
CA SER A 150 -18.05 -11.98 -5.90
C SER A 150 -18.34 -10.63 -5.21
N LYS A 151 -19.05 -10.64 -4.07
CA LYS A 151 -19.35 -9.41 -3.29
C LYS A 151 -18.07 -8.65 -2.91
N GLN A 152 -17.05 -9.36 -2.48
CA GLN A 152 -15.67 -8.89 -2.29
C GLN A 152 -14.82 -9.81 -3.16
N HIS A 153 -14.39 -9.32 -4.32
CA HIS A 153 -13.71 -10.16 -5.30
C HIS A 153 -12.20 -10.05 -5.20
N ALA A 154 -11.70 -8.83 -5.24
CA ALA A 154 -10.29 -8.52 -5.18
C ALA A 154 -10.06 -7.19 -4.44
N VAL A 155 -8.85 -6.98 -3.97
CA VAL A 155 -8.43 -5.72 -3.36
C VAL A 155 -7.15 -5.22 -4.02
N LEU A 156 -7.07 -3.91 -4.24
CA LEU A 156 -5.83 -3.23 -4.57
C LEU A 156 -5.30 -2.54 -3.32
N ASN A 157 -4.02 -2.73 -3.03
CA ASN A 157 -3.32 -2.09 -1.93
C ASN A 157 -2.12 -1.32 -2.46
N PHE A 158 -1.96 -0.08 -1.97
CA PHE A 158 -0.79 0.74 -2.25
C PHE A 158 0.24 0.59 -1.14
N SER A 159 1.39 0.03 -1.46
CA SER A 159 2.49 -0.18 -0.53
C SER A 159 3.83 0.03 -1.24
N GLU A 160 4.82 0.58 -0.54
CA GLU A 160 6.17 0.80 -1.07
C GLU A 160 6.20 1.52 -2.43
N ASN A 161 5.31 2.50 -2.59
CA ASN A 161 5.17 3.28 -3.83
C ASN A 161 4.68 2.47 -5.05
N CYS A 162 4.04 1.31 -4.80
CA CYS A 162 3.51 0.43 -5.84
C CYS A 162 2.10 -0.02 -5.49
N TRP A 163 1.29 -0.25 -6.51
CA TRP A 163 0.00 -0.90 -6.34
C TRP A 163 0.16 -2.41 -6.47
N TYR A 164 -0.55 -3.12 -5.63
CA TYR A 164 -0.64 -4.58 -5.64
C TYR A 164 -2.11 -4.98 -5.71
N VAL A 165 -2.42 -6.02 -6.47
CA VAL A 165 -3.74 -6.64 -6.51
C VAL A 165 -3.69 -8.00 -5.86
N GLU A 166 -4.75 -8.34 -5.10
CA GLU A 166 -4.89 -9.62 -4.40
C GLU A 166 -6.32 -10.14 -4.56
N ASP A 167 -6.47 -11.43 -4.88
CA ASP A 167 -7.76 -12.10 -4.91
C ASP A 167 -8.21 -12.44 -3.48
N LEU A 168 -9.44 -12.11 -3.13
CA LEU A 168 -10.01 -12.33 -1.79
C LEU A 168 -10.76 -13.66 -1.65
N GLY A 169 -10.41 -14.67 -2.45
CA GLY A 169 -11.11 -15.95 -2.49
C GLY A 169 -12.37 -15.87 -3.35
N SER A 170 -12.26 -15.19 -4.47
CA SER A 170 -13.37 -15.06 -5.40
C SER A 170 -13.78 -16.41 -6.01
N THR A 171 -15.06 -16.56 -6.35
CA THR A 171 -15.59 -17.82 -6.90
C THR A 171 -15.03 -18.15 -8.28
N ASN A 172 -14.87 -17.13 -9.13
CA ASN A 172 -14.45 -17.29 -10.52
C ASN A 172 -12.99 -16.86 -10.78
N GLY A 173 -12.29 -16.43 -9.73
CA GLY A 173 -10.88 -16.09 -9.77
C GLY A 173 -10.58 -14.73 -10.40
N SER A 174 -9.37 -14.27 -10.16
CA SER A 174 -8.79 -13.05 -10.72
C SER A 174 -7.49 -13.36 -11.46
N GLY A 175 -7.10 -12.45 -12.36
CA GLY A 175 -5.84 -12.57 -13.09
C GLY A 175 -5.29 -11.22 -13.52
N VAL A 176 -4.03 -11.20 -13.96
CA VAL A 176 -3.39 -10.01 -14.54
C VAL A 176 -2.73 -10.38 -15.86
N ARG A 177 -2.92 -9.55 -16.88
CA ARG A 177 -2.21 -9.65 -18.14
C ARG A 177 -1.29 -8.44 -18.30
N ARG A 178 -0.02 -8.72 -18.59
CA ARG A 178 0.98 -7.70 -18.92
C ARG A 178 1.04 -7.48 -20.41
N PRO A 179 0.88 -6.25 -20.91
CA PRO A 179 0.90 -5.96 -22.34
C PRO A 179 2.30 -6.13 -22.97
N LYS A 180 3.37 -5.95 -22.18
CA LYS A 180 4.76 -5.99 -22.69
C LYS A 180 5.17 -7.36 -23.25
N ASP A 181 4.79 -8.43 -22.58
CA ASP A 181 5.16 -9.82 -22.93
C ASP A 181 3.93 -10.69 -23.16
N ASN A 182 2.73 -10.08 -23.14
CA ASN A 182 1.43 -10.74 -23.22
C ASN A 182 1.26 -11.90 -22.20
N SER A 183 2.06 -11.89 -21.13
CA SER A 183 1.98 -12.89 -20.08
C SER A 183 0.67 -12.73 -19.31
N LYS A 184 0.04 -13.87 -18.99
CA LYS A 184 -1.16 -13.93 -18.14
C LYS A 184 -0.82 -14.68 -16.88
N ALA A 185 -1.05 -14.05 -15.74
CA ALA A 185 -0.89 -14.66 -14.42
C ALA A 185 -2.26 -14.78 -13.75
N LYS A 186 -2.61 -15.98 -13.30
CA LYS A 186 -3.73 -16.17 -12.38
C LYS A 186 -3.29 -15.76 -11.00
N LEU A 187 -4.12 -14.98 -10.30
CA LEU A 187 -3.83 -14.60 -8.92
C LEU A 187 -4.11 -15.77 -7.98
N GLU A 188 -3.17 -15.99 -7.06
CA GLU A 188 -3.33 -16.95 -5.99
C GLU A 188 -3.92 -16.26 -4.77
N LEU A 189 -4.78 -16.97 -4.05
CA LEU A 189 -5.40 -16.47 -2.82
C LEU A 189 -4.32 -16.02 -1.81
N GLY A 190 -4.45 -14.78 -1.31
CA GLY A 190 -3.57 -14.24 -0.29
C GLY A 190 -2.16 -13.88 -0.77
N LYS A 191 -1.90 -13.90 -2.10
CA LYS A 191 -0.61 -13.48 -2.66
C LYS A 191 -0.77 -12.17 -3.44
N PRO A 192 -0.20 -11.05 -2.95
CA PRO A 192 -0.25 -9.78 -3.65
C PRO A 192 0.59 -9.83 -4.94
N PHE A 193 0.02 -9.35 -6.04
CA PHE A 193 0.68 -9.25 -7.34
C PHE A 193 0.91 -7.79 -7.70
N LYS A 194 2.15 -7.41 -7.97
CA LYS A 194 2.54 -6.04 -8.32
C LYS A 194 2.00 -5.63 -9.67
N LEU A 195 1.30 -4.48 -9.70
CA LEU A 195 0.75 -3.87 -10.90
C LEU A 195 1.71 -2.86 -11.55
N CYS A 196 1.63 -2.76 -12.87
CA CYS A 196 2.27 -1.74 -13.68
C CYS A 196 1.23 -0.99 -14.52
N ILE A 197 1.56 0.22 -14.94
CA ILE A 197 0.70 0.97 -15.89
C ILE A 197 0.58 0.16 -17.18
N GLY A 198 -0.64 0.04 -17.69
CA GLY A 198 -0.98 -0.74 -18.87
C GLY A 198 -1.36 -2.19 -18.61
N ASP A 199 -1.16 -2.69 -17.38
CA ASP A 199 -1.66 -4.02 -17.01
C ASP A 199 -3.20 -4.07 -17.13
N VAL A 200 -3.71 -5.26 -17.44
CA VAL A 200 -5.14 -5.53 -17.46
C VAL A 200 -5.47 -6.53 -16.37
N ILE A 201 -6.24 -6.09 -15.39
CA ILE A 201 -6.77 -6.93 -14.31
C ILE A 201 -8.03 -7.63 -14.84
N TYR A 202 -8.08 -8.94 -14.71
CA TYR A 202 -9.26 -9.74 -14.96
C TYR A 202 -9.99 -10.02 -13.64
N ILE A 203 -11.24 -9.63 -13.56
CA ILE A 203 -12.15 -9.94 -12.47
C ILE A 203 -13.21 -10.86 -13.06
N ALA A 204 -13.08 -12.19 -12.84
CA ALA A 204 -13.78 -13.19 -13.64
C ALA A 204 -13.55 -12.93 -15.14
N ASN A 205 -14.58 -12.53 -15.89
CA ASN A 205 -14.49 -12.21 -17.33
C ASN A 205 -14.34 -10.71 -17.62
N LEU A 206 -14.43 -9.85 -16.60
CA LEU A 206 -14.31 -8.40 -16.77
C LEU A 206 -12.87 -7.97 -16.93
N LYS A 207 -12.62 -6.97 -17.78
CA LYS A 207 -11.30 -6.44 -18.09
C LYS A 207 -11.15 -5.02 -17.52
N ILE A 208 -10.25 -4.81 -16.59
CA ILE A 208 -9.96 -3.51 -15.97
C ILE A 208 -8.54 -3.09 -16.36
N LEU A 209 -8.44 -2.06 -17.18
CA LEU A 209 -7.15 -1.47 -17.58
C LEU A 209 -6.61 -0.56 -16.46
N VAL A 210 -5.36 -0.74 -16.12
CA VAL A 210 -4.59 0.04 -15.15
C VAL A 210 -3.90 1.21 -15.86
N LYS A 211 -4.18 2.46 -15.42
CA LYS A 211 -3.66 3.66 -16.09
C LYS A 211 -3.19 4.74 -15.12
#